data_572c6fee999e52cdc683094863c64557
#
_entry.id   572c6fee999e52cdc683094863c64557
#
_cell.length_a   1.000
_cell.length_b   1.000
_cell.length_c   1.000
_cell.angle_alpha   90.00
_cell.angle_beta   90.00
_cell.angle_gamma   90.00
#
_symmetry.space_group_name_H-M   'P 1'
#
loop_
_entity.id
_entity.type
_entity.pdbx_description
1 polymer ?
#
loop_
_entity_poly.entity_id
_entity_poly.type
_entity_poly.pdbx_seq_one_letter_code
_entity_poly.pdbx_strand_id
1 'polypeptide(L)'
;MLRPLVLVFALWLPAVAASGDSTAPWGQAKTMEKTYSKQKAVYDVSVKSVAQLENVLDRASYLSALNDADPFDSKIVIVLHGDEIGFFAIRNYPKHRELMTRAQSLTVGGIIDIRMCKVAAHRRGFEPQDIHGFVTMVPMADAEIIDLQKQGFAYMQ
;
A
#
# COMPACT_ATOMS: atom_id res chain seq x y z
N MET A 1 37.19 -62.13 41.02
CA MET A 1 35.85 -61.72 40.55
C MET A 1 36.06 -60.64 39.48
N LEU A 2 36.09 -61.02 38.18
CA LEU A 2 36.20 -60.10 37.06
C LEU A 2 34.81 -59.66 36.59
N ARG A 3 34.57 -58.33 36.53
CA ARG A 3 33.36 -57.73 35.95
C ARG A 3 33.62 -57.46 34.46
N PRO A 4 32.72 -57.88 33.55
CA PRO A 4 32.88 -57.55 32.15
C PRO A 4 32.45 -56.10 31.85
N LEU A 5 33.32 -55.40 31.14
CA LEU A 5 33.09 -54.05 30.61
C LEU A 5 32.25 -54.17 29.32
N VAL A 6 30.99 -53.72 29.36
CA VAL A 6 30.14 -53.70 28.17
C VAL A 6 30.39 -52.36 27.44
N LEU A 7 31.04 -52.45 26.28
CA LEU A 7 31.21 -51.33 25.36
C LEU A 7 29.90 -51.14 24.55
N VAL A 8 29.19 -50.07 24.77
CA VAL A 8 28.02 -49.63 23.97
C VAL A 8 28.56 -48.84 22.76
N PHE A 9 28.52 -49.43 21.59
CA PHE A 9 28.79 -48.75 20.33
C PHE A 9 27.54 -47.94 19.95
N ALA A 10 27.60 -46.61 20.05
CA ALA A 10 26.59 -45.70 19.51
C ALA A 10 26.75 -45.60 17.98
N LEU A 11 25.84 -46.21 17.23
CA LEU A 11 25.75 -46.05 15.77
C LEU A 11 25.23 -44.60 15.48
N TRP A 12 26.12 -43.75 15.04
CA TRP A 12 25.76 -42.48 14.41
C TRP A 12 25.30 -42.76 12.98
N LEU A 13 23.99 -42.68 12.74
CA LEU A 13 23.41 -42.63 11.41
C LEU A 13 23.54 -41.20 10.87
N PRO A 14 24.19 -41.01 9.70
CA PRO A 14 24.18 -39.69 9.07
C PRO A 14 22.76 -39.39 8.61
N ALA A 15 22.18 -38.25 9.07
CA ALA A 15 20.96 -37.73 8.54
C ALA A 15 21.21 -37.30 7.08
N VAL A 16 20.71 -38.06 6.14
CA VAL A 16 20.66 -37.68 4.73
C VAL A 16 19.62 -36.57 4.64
N ALA A 17 20.11 -35.32 4.53
CA ALA A 17 19.26 -34.19 4.15
C ALA A 17 18.71 -34.48 2.75
N ALA A 18 17.44 -34.81 2.65
CA ALA A 18 16.73 -34.88 1.38
C ALA A 18 16.76 -33.48 0.75
N SER A 19 17.66 -33.28 -0.21
CA SER A 19 17.63 -32.17 -1.13
C SER A 19 16.31 -32.28 -1.89
N GLY A 20 15.30 -31.50 -1.52
CA GLY A 20 14.03 -31.41 -2.23
C GLY A 20 14.33 -31.03 -3.67
N ASP A 21 14.16 -31.95 -4.59
CA ASP A 21 14.28 -31.74 -6.02
C ASP A 21 13.20 -30.69 -6.40
N SER A 22 13.64 -29.44 -6.63
CA SER A 22 12.74 -28.37 -7.06
C SER A 22 12.31 -28.71 -8.49
N THR A 23 11.05 -29.14 -8.62
CA THR A 23 10.43 -29.44 -9.91
C THR A 23 10.20 -28.20 -10.78
N ALA A 24 10.52 -27.01 -10.28
CA ALA A 24 10.41 -25.75 -11.02
C ALA A 24 11.49 -25.66 -12.11
N PRO A 25 11.13 -25.48 -13.41
CA PRO A 25 12.07 -25.53 -14.54
C PRO A 25 13.20 -24.48 -14.46
N TRP A 26 12.95 -23.36 -13.78
CA TRP A 26 13.91 -22.24 -13.63
C TRP A 26 14.39 -22.02 -12.20
N GLY A 27 14.15 -22.96 -11.29
CA GLY A 27 14.52 -22.89 -9.88
C GLY A 27 13.60 -21.96 -9.08
N GLN A 28 14.13 -21.40 -7.99
CA GLN A 28 13.40 -20.51 -7.08
C GLN A 28 13.84 -19.06 -7.27
N ALA A 29 12.92 -18.11 -6.95
CA ALA A 29 13.23 -16.69 -6.95
C ALA A 29 14.33 -16.37 -5.92
N LYS A 30 15.17 -15.40 -6.27
CA LYS A 30 16.19 -14.86 -5.37
C LYS A 30 15.64 -13.62 -4.67
N THR A 31 15.92 -13.48 -3.38
CA THR A 31 15.66 -12.28 -2.61
C THR A 31 16.84 -11.32 -2.70
N MET A 32 16.55 -10.02 -2.69
CA MET A 32 17.54 -8.94 -2.59
C MET A 32 17.23 -8.12 -1.34
N GLU A 33 18.19 -8.08 -0.43
CA GLU A 33 18.14 -7.15 0.70
C GLU A 33 18.49 -5.75 0.22
N LYS A 34 17.55 -4.81 0.38
CA LYS A 34 17.73 -3.43 -0.06
C LYS A 34 17.01 -2.46 0.87
N THR A 35 17.72 -1.43 1.29
CA THR A 35 17.14 -0.28 2.00
C THR A 35 16.87 0.84 0.99
N TYR A 36 15.71 1.45 1.07
CA TYR A 36 15.32 2.57 0.23
C TYR A 36 15.44 3.88 1.01
N SER A 37 15.83 4.96 0.35
CA SER A 37 15.69 6.31 0.89
C SER A 37 14.21 6.67 1.00
N LYS A 38 13.86 7.59 1.90
CA LYS A 38 12.51 8.15 2.02
C LYS A 38 12.05 8.78 0.71
N GLN A 39 10.79 8.60 0.37
CA GLN A 39 10.25 8.95 -0.94
C GLN A 39 8.96 9.75 -0.80
N LYS A 40 8.76 10.68 -1.73
CA LYS A 40 7.48 11.34 -1.97
C LYS A 40 6.82 10.71 -3.19
N ALA A 41 5.56 10.34 -3.09
CA ALA A 41 4.83 9.70 -4.17
C ALA A 41 3.45 10.31 -4.38
N VAL A 42 3.03 10.47 -5.65
CA VAL A 42 1.67 10.80 -6.03
C VAL A 42 1.05 9.64 -6.79
N TYR A 43 -0.03 9.10 -6.26
CA TYR A 43 -0.85 8.09 -6.93
C TYR A 43 -1.94 8.77 -7.75
N ASP A 44 -1.90 8.50 -9.06
CA ASP A 44 -2.92 8.91 -10.02
C ASP A 44 -4.01 7.83 -10.07
N VAL A 45 -5.20 8.14 -9.52
CA VAL A 45 -6.21 7.11 -9.25
C VAL A 45 -7.48 7.35 -10.04
N SER A 46 -7.80 6.37 -10.90
CA SER A 46 -9.07 6.28 -11.65
C SER A 46 -9.50 4.81 -11.67
N VAL A 47 -10.21 4.35 -10.64
CA VAL A 47 -10.60 2.96 -10.46
C VAL A 47 -12.11 2.78 -10.43
N LYS A 48 -12.58 1.54 -10.66
CA LYS A 48 -14.00 1.24 -10.80
C LYS A 48 -14.57 0.35 -9.70
N SER A 49 -13.71 -0.24 -8.88
CA SER A 49 -14.16 -1.17 -7.83
C SER A 49 -13.51 -0.86 -6.49
N VAL A 50 -14.19 -1.30 -5.42
CA VAL A 50 -13.68 -1.23 -4.05
C VAL A 50 -12.33 -1.94 -3.94
N ALA A 51 -12.21 -3.15 -4.50
CA ALA A 51 -10.97 -3.93 -4.43
C ALA A 51 -9.78 -3.22 -5.11
N GLN A 52 -10.02 -2.49 -6.21
CA GLN A 52 -8.96 -1.70 -6.85
C GLN A 52 -8.53 -0.52 -5.97
N LEU A 53 -9.48 0.16 -5.32
CA LEU A 53 -9.14 1.24 -4.39
C LEU A 53 -8.42 0.71 -3.15
N GLU A 54 -8.85 -0.43 -2.59
CA GLU A 54 -8.16 -1.08 -1.47
C GLU A 54 -6.71 -1.40 -1.82
N ASN A 55 -6.43 -1.89 -3.03
CA ASN A 55 -5.06 -2.13 -3.49
C ASN A 55 -4.22 -0.83 -3.53
N VAL A 56 -4.79 0.28 -3.96
CA VAL A 56 -4.10 1.59 -3.91
C VAL A 56 -3.79 1.99 -2.47
N LEU A 57 -4.77 1.85 -1.56
CA LEU A 57 -4.59 2.16 -0.14
C LEU A 57 -3.52 1.26 0.51
N ASP A 58 -3.49 -0.04 0.13
CA ASP A 58 -2.45 -0.98 0.57
C ASP A 58 -1.06 -0.52 0.14
N ARG A 59 -0.89 -0.24 -1.15
CA ARG A 59 0.39 0.22 -1.71
C ARG A 59 0.88 1.51 -1.04
N ALA A 60 -0.01 2.47 -0.84
CA ALA A 60 0.30 3.72 -0.14
C ALA A 60 0.69 3.47 1.32
N SER A 61 -0.03 2.59 2.02
CA SER A 61 0.26 2.21 3.40
C SER A 61 1.62 1.52 3.54
N TYR A 62 1.94 0.57 2.66
CA TYR A 62 3.25 -0.11 2.67
C TYR A 62 4.39 0.85 2.35
N LEU A 63 4.22 1.76 1.40
CA LEU A 63 5.23 2.77 1.09
C LEU A 63 5.43 3.73 2.27
N SER A 64 4.35 4.12 2.97
CA SER A 64 4.43 4.91 4.21
C SER A 64 5.24 4.19 5.28
N ALA A 65 5.02 2.88 5.47
CA ALA A 65 5.78 2.08 6.43
C ALA A 65 7.26 1.99 6.07
N LEU A 66 7.60 1.86 4.77
CA LEU A 66 9.00 1.91 4.30
C LEU A 66 9.67 3.27 4.52
N ASN A 67 8.89 4.33 4.61
CA ASN A 67 9.33 5.68 4.91
C ASN A 67 9.37 5.99 6.42
N ASP A 68 9.30 4.97 7.30
CA ASP A 68 9.23 5.10 8.77
C ASP A 68 8.03 5.95 9.26
N ALA A 69 7.02 6.08 8.43
CA ALA A 69 5.86 6.94 8.67
C ALA A 69 6.25 8.38 9.07
N ASP A 70 7.32 8.92 8.48
CA ASP A 70 7.85 10.26 8.79
C ASP A 70 7.15 11.34 7.94
N PRO A 71 6.35 12.24 8.55
CA PRO A 71 5.62 13.27 7.81
C PRO A 71 6.49 14.44 7.33
N PHE A 72 7.75 14.54 7.77
CA PHE A 72 8.64 15.65 7.40
C PHE A 72 9.42 15.37 6.13
N ASP A 73 9.92 14.14 5.97
CA ASP A 73 10.79 13.77 4.86
C ASP A 73 10.09 12.92 3.79
N SER A 74 8.88 12.43 4.08
CA SER A 74 8.10 11.63 3.14
C SER A 74 6.64 12.08 3.12
N LYS A 75 6.03 12.05 1.95
CA LYS A 75 4.62 12.32 1.77
C LYS A 75 4.06 11.52 0.62
N ILE A 76 2.86 10.99 0.83
CA ILE A 76 2.14 10.24 -0.19
C ILE A 76 0.83 10.96 -0.45
N VAL A 77 0.58 11.30 -1.71
CA VAL A 77 -0.67 11.94 -2.13
C VAL A 77 -1.42 10.97 -3.05
N ILE A 78 -2.69 10.74 -2.75
CA ILE A 78 -3.60 9.95 -3.57
C ILE A 78 -4.57 10.93 -4.23
N VAL A 79 -4.55 11.03 -5.56
CA VAL A 79 -5.40 11.96 -6.33
C VAL A 79 -6.49 11.17 -7.02
N LEU A 80 -7.73 11.36 -6.58
CA LEU A 80 -8.93 10.66 -7.04
C LEU A 80 -9.64 11.44 -8.15
N HIS A 81 -9.92 10.80 -9.29
CA HIS A 81 -10.65 11.44 -10.37
C HIS A 81 -11.52 10.48 -11.23
N GLY A 82 -11.63 9.22 -10.80
CA GLY A 82 -12.42 8.17 -11.46
C GLY A 82 -13.77 7.89 -10.80
N ASP A 83 -14.25 6.66 -10.99
CA ASP A 83 -15.54 6.23 -10.46
C ASP A 83 -15.50 5.98 -8.94
N GLU A 84 -14.32 5.83 -8.35
CA GLU A 84 -14.10 5.72 -6.90
C GLU A 84 -14.59 6.95 -6.12
N ILE A 85 -14.73 8.11 -6.76
CA ILE A 85 -15.30 9.31 -6.14
C ILE A 85 -16.61 9.00 -5.43
N GLY A 86 -17.46 8.16 -6.05
CA GLY A 86 -18.72 7.74 -5.45
C GLY A 86 -18.59 7.00 -4.12
N PHE A 87 -17.46 6.32 -3.87
CA PHE A 87 -17.24 5.62 -2.59
C PHE A 87 -17.04 6.60 -1.44
N PHE A 88 -16.47 7.78 -1.72
CA PHE A 88 -16.19 8.84 -0.75
C PHE A 88 -17.38 9.77 -0.49
N ALA A 89 -18.53 9.54 -1.11
CA ALA A 89 -19.71 10.32 -0.88
C ALA A 89 -20.34 9.98 0.48
N ILE A 90 -20.66 11.00 1.30
CA ILE A 90 -21.25 10.85 2.65
C ILE A 90 -22.52 9.99 2.59
N ARG A 91 -23.39 10.20 1.58
CA ARG A 91 -24.61 9.41 1.38
C ARG A 91 -24.38 7.92 1.17
N ASN A 92 -23.19 7.55 0.69
CA ASN A 92 -22.80 6.15 0.41
C ASN A 92 -22.03 5.51 1.58
N TYR A 93 -21.78 6.23 2.67
CA TYR A 93 -21.05 5.74 3.85
C TYR A 93 -21.58 4.42 4.41
N PRO A 94 -22.91 4.20 4.54
CA PRO A 94 -23.42 2.94 5.08
C PRO A 94 -22.96 1.71 4.28
N LYS A 95 -22.82 1.88 2.95
CA LYS A 95 -22.37 0.82 2.02
C LYS A 95 -20.85 0.62 2.04
N HIS A 96 -20.08 1.66 2.31
CA HIS A 96 -18.61 1.68 2.20
C HIS A 96 -17.93 1.98 3.53
N ARG A 97 -18.58 1.69 4.67
CA ARG A 97 -18.11 2.05 6.01
C ARG A 97 -16.67 1.60 6.29
N GLU A 98 -16.36 0.34 6.06
CA GLU A 98 -15.03 -0.23 6.34
C GLU A 98 -13.95 0.44 5.50
N LEU A 99 -14.20 0.59 4.19
CA LEU A 99 -13.32 1.27 3.26
C LEU A 99 -13.06 2.72 3.69
N MET A 100 -14.11 3.46 4.05
CA MET A 100 -14.00 4.87 4.46
C MET A 100 -13.31 5.02 5.82
N THR A 101 -13.58 4.14 6.76
CA THR A 101 -12.89 4.11 8.05
C THR A 101 -11.39 3.87 7.86
N ARG A 102 -11.04 2.94 6.98
CA ARG A 102 -9.64 2.67 6.64
C ARG A 102 -8.99 3.85 5.93
N ALA A 103 -9.62 4.41 4.90
CA ALA A 103 -9.11 5.56 4.17
C ALA A 103 -8.85 6.75 5.12
N GLN A 104 -9.81 7.05 5.99
CA GLN A 104 -9.67 8.11 6.99
C GLN A 104 -8.53 7.83 7.97
N SER A 105 -8.37 6.59 8.46
CA SER A 105 -7.29 6.24 9.39
C SER A 105 -5.90 6.45 8.79
N LEU A 106 -5.73 6.24 7.50
CA LEU A 106 -4.47 6.45 6.78
C LEU A 106 -4.10 7.95 6.66
N THR A 107 -5.07 8.86 6.76
CA THR A 107 -4.81 10.31 6.73
C THR A 107 -4.41 10.86 8.09
N VAL A 108 -4.62 10.09 9.18
CA VAL A 108 -4.19 10.48 10.53
C VAL A 108 -2.67 10.49 10.59
N GLY A 109 -2.10 11.61 11.03
CA GLY A 109 -0.64 11.79 11.05
C GLY A 109 -0.05 12.52 9.84
N GLY A 110 -0.86 12.76 8.78
CA GLY A 110 -0.50 13.67 7.68
C GLY A 110 0.50 13.15 6.65
N ILE A 111 0.87 11.86 6.71
CA ILE A 111 1.78 11.24 5.75
C ILE A 111 1.06 10.93 4.44
N ILE A 112 -0.14 10.36 4.54
CA ILE A 112 -1.01 10.08 3.40
C ILE A 112 -2.07 11.18 3.33
N ASP A 113 -2.16 11.84 2.18
CA ASP A 113 -3.11 12.90 1.87
C ASP A 113 -4.00 12.44 0.72
N ILE A 114 -5.30 12.48 0.91
CA ILE A 114 -6.27 12.09 -0.13
C ILE A 114 -6.86 13.35 -0.73
N ARG A 115 -6.60 13.54 -2.02
CA ARG A 115 -7.11 14.67 -2.82
C ARG A 115 -8.11 14.18 -3.86
N MET A 116 -9.09 15.00 -4.17
CA MET A 116 -10.13 14.66 -5.15
C MET A 116 -10.30 15.78 -6.16
N CYS A 117 -10.36 15.40 -7.43
CA CYS A 117 -10.61 16.32 -8.54
C CYS A 117 -12.01 16.91 -8.47
N LYS A 118 -12.12 18.24 -8.30
CA LYS A 118 -13.40 18.94 -8.25
C LYS A 118 -14.19 18.83 -9.56
N VAL A 119 -13.50 18.93 -10.71
CA VAL A 119 -14.13 18.77 -12.02
C VAL A 119 -14.72 17.38 -12.19
N ALA A 120 -13.99 16.33 -11.78
CA ALA A 120 -14.45 14.94 -11.90
C ALA A 120 -15.60 14.64 -10.95
N ALA A 121 -15.57 15.18 -9.73
CA ALA A 121 -16.65 15.06 -8.76
C ALA A 121 -17.93 15.75 -9.27
N HIS A 122 -17.82 16.99 -9.73
CA HIS A 122 -18.95 17.74 -10.28
C HIS A 122 -19.63 17.03 -11.47
N ARG A 123 -18.85 16.46 -12.40
CA ARG A 123 -19.38 15.67 -13.51
C ARG A 123 -20.16 14.42 -13.06
N ARG A 124 -19.92 13.95 -11.84
CA ARG A 124 -20.61 12.79 -11.24
C ARG A 124 -21.72 13.21 -10.28
N GLY A 125 -22.05 14.52 -10.22
CA GLY A 125 -23.11 15.07 -9.37
C GLY A 125 -22.73 15.13 -7.88
N PHE A 126 -21.45 15.33 -7.59
CA PHE A 126 -20.95 15.55 -6.24
C PHE A 126 -20.32 16.93 -6.09
N GLU A 127 -20.71 17.62 -5.03
CA GLU A 127 -20.15 18.88 -4.60
C GLU A 127 -19.27 18.68 -3.32
N PRO A 128 -18.45 19.63 -2.93
CA PRO A 128 -17.57 19.46 -1.76
C PRO A 128 -18.29 19.03 -0.48
N GLN A 129 -19.52 19.52 -0.25
CA GLN A 129 -20.34 19.16 0.92
C GLN A 129 -20.84 17.70 0.90
N ASP A 130 -20.79 17.03 -0.25
CA ASP A 130 -21.21 15.63 -0.40
C ASP A 130 -20.08 14.65 -0.07
N ILE A 131 -18.85 15.13 0.08
CA ILE A 131 -17.64 14.30 0.24
C ILE A 131 -17.18 14.34 1.70
N HIS A 132 -16.64 13.23 2.19
CA HIS A 132 -16.09 13.10 3.54
C HIS A 132 -14.99 14.14 3.82
N GLY A 133 -15.01 14.76 4.99
CA GLY A 133 -14.15 15.89 5.38
C GLY A 133 -12.66 15.58 5.54
N PHE A 134 -12.24 14.32 5.44
CA PHE A 134 -10.82 13.95 5.41
C PHE A 134 -10.21 14.01 4.00
N VAL A 135 -11.02 14.33 2.98
CA VAL A 135 -10.60 14.49 1.58
C VAL A 135 -10.44 15.96 1.26
N THR A 136 -9.33 16.34 0.62
CA THR A 136 -9.09 17.68 0.11
C THR A 136 -9.54 17.79 -1.34
N MET A 137 -10.48 18.71 -1.63
CA MET A 137 -10.93 18.96 -3.01
C MET A 137 -9.95 19.89 -3.73
N VAL A 138 -9.32 19.42 -4.81
CA VAL A 138 -8.43 20.18 -5.68
C VAL A 138 -9.14 20.59 -6.98
N PRO A 139 -8.79 21.73 -7.60
CA PRO A 139 -9.49 22.21 -8.79
C PRO A 139 -9.50 21.19 -9.93
N MET A 140 -8.35 20.55 -10.24
CA MET A 140 -8.19 19.61 -11.33
C MET A 140 -7.07 18.59 -11.01
N ALA A 141 -7.33 17.30 -11.23
CA ALA A 141 -6.38 16.23 -10.92
C ALA A 141 -5.06 16.38 -11.68
N ASP A 142 -5.12 16.56 -13.00
CA ASP A 142 -3.90 16.65 -13.83
C ASP A 142 -3.00 17.80 -13.39
N ALA A 143 -3.59 18.97 -13.12
CA ALA A 143 -2.84 20.15 -12.66
C ALA A 143 -2.18 19.88 -11.30
N GLU A 144 -2.89 19.22 -10.39
CA GLU A 144 -2.40 18.84 -9.08
C GLU A 144 -1.22 17.84 -9.18
N ILE A 145 -1.38 16.82 -10.00
CA ILE A 145 -0.32 15.81 -10.24
C ILE A 145 0.93 16.47 -10.84
N ILE A 146 0.77 17.33 -11.84
CA ILE A 146 1.88 18.07 -12.45
C ILE A 146 2.60 18.93 -11.40
N ASP A 147 1.86 19.62 -10.55
CA ASP A 147 2.44 20.47 -9.50
C ASP A 147 3.19 19.64 -8.45
N LEU A 148 2.64 18.52 -8.02
CA LEU A 148 3.31 17.60 -7.11
C LEU A 148 4.59 17.01 -7.72
N GLN A 149 4.59 16.63 -9.01
CA GLN A 149 5.79 16.15 -9.69
C GLN A 149 6.89 17.23 -9.74
N LYS A 150 6.55 18.52 -9.94
CA LYS A 150 7.51 19.63 -9.83
C LYS A 150 8.08 19.77 -8.42
N GLN A 151 7.35 19.36 -7.39
CA GLN A 151 7.79 19.33 -5.99
C GLN A 151 8.60 18.07 -5.65
N GLY A 152 8.92 17.21 -6.63
CA GLY A 152 9.74 16.01 -6.47
C GLY A 152 8.95 14.75 -6.09
N PHE A 153 7.63 14.72 -6.26
CA PHE A 153 6.86 13.50 -6.08
C PHE A 153 7.04 12.55 -7.27
N ALA A 154 7.36 11.29 -6.97
CA ALA A 154 7.37 10.23 -7.97
C ALA A 154 5.93 9.88 -8.40
N TYR A 155 5.70 9.80 -9.71
CA TYR A 155 4.40 9.42 -10.25
C TYR A 155 4.16 7.91 -10.14
N MET A 156 3.00 7.54 -9.62
CA MET A 156 2.55 6.16 -9.44
C MET A 156 1.16 5.97 -10.07
N GLN A 157 0.97 4.83 -10.73
CA GLN A 157 -0.29 4.45 -11.38
C GLN A 157 -0.80 3.12 -10.83
#